data_8959e8a88a539c70fb7e3f4c25fcc91e
#
_entry.id   8959e8a88a539c70fb7e3f4c25fcc91e
#
_cell.length_a   1.000
_cell.length_b   1.000
_cell.length_c   1.000
_cell.angle_alpha   90.00
_cell.angle_beta   90.00
_cell.angle_gamma   90.00
#
_symmetry.space_group_name_H-M   'P 1'
#
loop_
_entity.id
_entity.type
_entity.pdbx_description
1 polymer ?
#
loop_
_entity_poly.entity_id
_entity_poly.type
_entity_poly.pdbx_seq_one_letter_code
_entity_poly.pdbx_strand_id
1 'polypeptide(L)'
;MSHSYPNVLVHCVFGTRERQPLIPEEIQPRLWRYLSGIARGHKINLLECGGTNNHLHVLLVLPSDMPLSKAVQILKANSSRWLGEQGINFAWQEGYAAFSVSASQLSSVRAYIQNQAAHHQRRNFEEEFIALLRKSGVAYDPKYVLG
;
A
#
# COMPACT_ATOMS: atom_id res chain seq x y z
N MET A 1 4.92 22.27 -26.70
CA MET A 1 4.34 21.55 -25.55
C MET A 1 3.94 20.15 -25.98
N SER A 2 4.41 19.15 -25.27
CA SER A 2 4.06 17.76 -25.59
C SER A 2 2.84 17.33 -24.80
N HIS A 3 2.03 16.47 -25.40
CA HIS A 3 0.89 15.85 -24.73
C HIS A 3 1.24 14.37 -24.47
N SER A 4 1.26 13.98 -23.20
CA SER A 4 1.57 12.63 -22.79
C SER A 4 0.37 12.00 -22.10
N TYR A 5 0.16 10.72 -22.34
CA TYR A 5 -1.03 10.00 -21.83
C TYR A 5 -0.62 8.74 -21.07
N PRO A 6 0.18 8.86 -19.99
CA PRO A 6 0.57 7.69 -19.23
C PRO A 6 -0.59 7.15 -18.37
N ASN A 7 -0.64 5.83 -18.22
CA ASN A 7 -1.57 5.16 -17.32
C ASN A 7 -0.84 4.00 -16.68
N VAL A 8 0.06 4.32 -15.75
CA VAL A 8 0.90 3.34 -15.08
C VAL A 8 0.27 3.01 -13.74
N LEU A 9 -0.47 1.90 -13.71
CA LEU A 9 -1.15 1.41 -12.52
C LEU A 9 -0.20 0.56 -11.69
N VAL A 10 -0.12 0.85 -10.39
CA VAL A 10 0.77 0.12 -9.47
C VAL A 10 0.00 -0.25 -8.21
N HIS A 11 0.10 -1.53 -7.83
CA HIS A 11 -0.41 -2.05 -6.57
C HIS A 11 0.77 -2.15 -5.62
N CYS A 12 0.79 -1.33 -4.57
CA CYS A 12 1.84 -1.33 -3.55
C CYS A 12 1.33 -1.97 -2.27
N VAL A 13 2.20 -2.73 -1.62
CA VAL A 13 1.87 -3.44 -0.38
C VAL A 13 3.01 -3.25 0.61
N PHE A 14 2.70 -2.84 1.82
CA PHE A 14 3.70 -2.77 2.89
C PHE A 14 3.04 -2.98 4.24
N GLY A 15 3.81 -3.56 5.16
CA GLY A 15 3.35 -3.86 6.51
C GLY A 15 3.92 -2.93 7.56
N THR A 16 3.41 -3.05 8.76
CA THR A 16 3.97 -2.41 9.93
C THR A 16 5.31 -3.05 10.30
N ARG A 17 6.10 -2.34 11.11
CA ARG A 17 7.37 -2.89 11.63
C ARG A 17 7.08 -4.20 12.37
N GLU A 18 7.82 -5.25 11.99
CA GLU A 18 7.70 -6.57 12.59
C GLU A 18 6.28 -7.14 12.56
N ARG A 19 5.45 -6.65 11.66
CA ARG A 19 4.06 -7.08 11.48
C ARG A 19 3.19 -6.88 12.73
N GLN A 20 3.58 -5.95 13.60
CA GLN A 20 2.82 -5.65 14.81
C GLN A 20 1.48 -5.04 14.47
N PRO A 21 0.42 -5.33 15.25
CA PRO A 21 -0.92 -4.79 14.98
C PRO A 21 -1.02 -3.34 15.49
N LEU A 22 -0.38 -2.41 14.76
CA LEU A 22 -0.23 -1.02 15.17
C LEU A 22 -1.33 -0.10 14.66
N ILE A 23 -2.23 -0.59 13.79
CA ILE A 23 -3.31 0.22 13.22
C ILE A 23 -4.64 -0.21 13.85
N PRO A 24 -5.14 0.50 14.88
CA PRO A 24 -6.40 0.14 15.52
C PRO A 24 -7.57 0.14 14.53
N GLU A 25 -8.49 -0.79 14.70
CA GLU A 25 -9.61 -0.95 13.78
C GLU A 25 -10.42 0.34 13.63
N GLU A 26 -10.68 1.05 14.73
CA GLU A 26 -11.45 2.29 14.72
C GLU A 26 -10.76 3.44 13.98
N ILE A 27 -9.43 3.36 13.82
CA ILE A 27 -8.65 4.38 13.10
C ILE A 27 -8.57 4.08 11.61
N GLN A 28 -8.73 2.83 11.19
CA GLN A 28 -8.51 2.43 9.79
C GLN A 28 -9.30 3.27 8.78
N PRO A 29 -10.61 3.50 8.92
CA PRO A 29 -11.34 4.31 7.93
C PRO A 29 -10.80 5.74 7.84
N ARG A 30 -10.40 6.31 8.97
CA ARG A 30 -9.81 7.66 9.00
C ARG A 30 -8.45 7.69 8.33
N LEU A 31 -7.62 6.66 8.56
CA LEU A 31 -6.32 6.55 7.93
C LEU A 31 -6.45 6.43 6.41
N TRP A 32 -7.39 5.61 5.93
CA TRP A 32 -7.61 5.46 4.49
C TRP A 32 -8.00 6.79 3.85
N ARG A 33 -8.89 7.55 4.48
CA ARG A 33 -9.28 8.89 3.99
C ARG A 33 -8.11 9.87 4.03
N TYR A 34 -7.30 9.82 5.08
CA TYR A 34 -6.13 10.69 5.20
C TYR A 34 -5.13 10.42 4.08
N LEU A 35 -4.87 9.16 3.79
CA LEU A 35 -3.96 8.77 2.69
C LEU A 35 -4.47 9.28 1.34
N SER A 36 -5.76 9.20 1.09
CA SER A 36 -6.34 9.75 -0.14
C SER A 36 -6.11 11.26 -0.25
N GLY A 37 -6.22 11.97 0.86
CA GLY A 37 -5.96 13.42 0.90
C GLY A 37 -4.48 13.75 0.66
N ILE A 38 -3.57 13.00 1.28
CA ILE A 38 -2.12 13.16 1.07
C ILE A 38 -1.76 12.91 -0.39
N ALA A 39 -2.27 11.82 -0.95
CA ALA A 39 -2.02 11.49 -2.36
C ALA A 39 -2.47 12.63 -3.28
N ARG A 40 -3.67 13.14 -3.07
CA ARG A 40 -4.23 14.24 -3.87
C ARG A 40 -3.36 15.49 -3.77
N GLY A 41 -2.88 15.83 -2.57
CA GLY A 41 -2.03 16.99 -2.35
C GLY A 41 -0.68 16.89 -3.07
N HIS A 42 -0.22 15.69 -3.38
CA HIS A 42 1.02 15.43 -4.10
C HIS A 42 0.78 15.00 -5.55
N LYS A 43 -0.43 15.18 -6.06
CA LYS A 43 -0.82 14.84 -7.45
C LYS A 43 -0.68 13.34 -7.75
N ILE A 44 -0.79 12.50 -6.74
CA ILE A 44 -0.83 11.06 -6.90
C ILE A 44 -2.30 10.65 -6.95
N ASN A 45 -2.70 9.97 -8.02
CA ASN A 45 -4.07 9.49 -8.16
C ASN A 45 -4.19 8.14 -7.43
N LEU A 46 -4.69 8.17 -6.20
CA LEU A 46 -4.92 6.98 -5.39
C LEU A 46 -6.30 6.44 -5.71
N LEU A 47 -6.36 5.29 -6.39
CA LEU A 47 -7.62 4.70 -6.85
C LEU A 47 -8.29 3.86 -5.79
N GLU A 48 -7.50 3.19 -4.94
CA GLU A 48 -8.02 2.35 -3.87
C GLU A 48 -7.01 2.23 -2.75
N CYS A 49 -7.50 2.06 -1.53
CA CYS A 49 -6.68 1.93 -0.33
C CYS A 49 -7.43 1.05 0.66
N GLY A 50 -6.74 0.10 1.24
CA GLY A 50 -7.33 -0.79 2.23
C GLY A 50 -6.28 -1.67 2.87
N GLY A 51 -6.64 -2.29 3.97
CA GLY A 51 -5.73 -3.15 4.71
C GLY A 51 -6.35 -3.65 5.99
N THR A 52 -5.50 -3.97 6.94
CA THR A 52 -5.91 -4.44 8.26
C THR A 52 -5.10 -3.73 9.35
N ASN A 53 -4.97 -4.35 10.51
CA ASN A 53 -4.24 -3.75 11.64
C ASN A 53 -2.71 -3.74 11.46
N ASN A 54 -2.16 -4.48 10.48
CA ASN A 54 -0.71 -4.62 10.35
C ASN A 54 -0.19 -4.44 8.92
N HIS A 55 -1.03 -4.03 7.97
CA HIS A 55 -0.56 -3.78 6.60
C HIS A 55 -1.53 -2.95 5.80
N LEU A 56 -1.05 -2.46 4.66
CA LEU A 56 -1.75 -1.57 3.76
C LEU A 56 -1.52 -1.98 2.32
N HIS A 57 -2.58 -1.96 1.54
CA HIS A 57 -2.54 -2.04 0.08
C HIS A 57 -2.99 -0.71 -0.49
N VAL A 58 -2.28 -0.21 -1.49
CA VAL A 58 -2.69 0.97 -2.24
C VAL A 58 -2.61 0.66 -3.73
N LEU A 59 -3.59 1.16 -4.46
CA LEU A 59 -3.61 1.10 -5.93
C LEU A 59 -3.55 2.52 -6.44
N LEU A 60 -2.50 2.86 -7.16
CA LEU A 60 -2.28 4.23 -7.61
C LEU A 60 -1.93 4.31 -9.09
N VAL A 61 -2.18 5.46 -9.68
CA VAL A 61 -1.62 5.83 -10.98
C VAL A 61 -0.34 6.60 -10.71
N LEU A 62 0.78 6.06 -11.16
CA LEU A 62 2.09 6.68 -10.91
C LEU A 62 2.24 7.92 -11.80
N PRO A 63 2.52 9.11 -11.21
CA PRO A 63 2.80 10.29 -12.02
C PRO A 63 4.03 10.07 -12.90
N SER A 64 4.00 10.63 -14.12
CA SER A 64 5.10 10.42 -15.07
C SER A 64 6.41 11.08 -14.66
N ASP A 65 6.36 12.03 -13.73
CA ASP A 65 7.52 12.78 -13.25
C ASP A 65 7.94 12.38 -11.83
N MET A 66 7.47 11.23 -11.34
CA MET A 66 7.73 10.79 -9.97
C MET A 66 8.20 9.33 -9.95
N PRO A 67 9.36 9.03 -9.33
CA PRO A 67 9.75 7.63 -9.10
C PRO A 67 8.76 6.93 -8.15
N LEU A 68 8.56 5.63 -8.35
CA LEU A 68 7.71 4.84 -7.47
C LEU A 68 8.14 4.94 -6.01
N SER A 69 9.45 4.88 -5.74
CA SER A 69 9.98 5.00 -4.39
C SER A 69 9.58 6.32 -3.71
N LYS A 70 9.49 7.40 -4.49
CA LYS A 70 9.06 8.69 -3.96
C LYS A 70 7.59 8.69 -3.59
N ALA A 71 6.74 8.10 -4.43
CA ALA A 71 5.31 7.98 -4.14
C ALA A 71 5.08 7.19 -2.84
N VAL A 72 5.76 6.05 -2.69
CA VAL A 72 5.66 5.24 -1.48
C VAL A 72 6.18 6.00 -0.26
N GLN A 73 7.30 6.72 -0.40
CA GLN A 73 7.87 7.52 0.69
C GLN A 73 6.89 8.58 1.18
N ILE A 74 6.23 9.29 0.27
CA ILE A 74 5.23 10.31 0.61
C ILE A 74 4.10 9.68 1.44
N LEU A 75 3.56 8.57 1.00
CA LEU A 75 2.47 7.91 1.70
C LEU A 75 2.91 7.39 3.08
N LYS A 76 4.06 6.76 3.16
CA LYS A 76 4.59 6.22 4.42
C LYS A 76 4.91 7.32 5.43
N ALA A 77 5.66 8.35 5.01
CA ALA A 77 6.10 9.39 5.93
C ALA A 77 4.93 10.17 6.51
N ASN A 78 3.97 10.54 5.66
CA ASN A 78 2.84 11.33 6.11
C ASN A 78 1.86 10.51 6.97
N SER A 79 1.61 9.26 6.61
CA SER A 79 0.73 8.39 7.41
C SER A 79 1.35 8.06 8.76
N SER A 80 2.66 7.79 8.81
CA SER A 80 3.37 7.52 10.05
C SER A 80 3.29 8.72 11.00
N ARG A 81 3.53 9.93 10.47
CA ARG A 81 3.42 11.16 11.26
C ARG A 81 1.99 11.35 11.79
N TRP A 82 0.99 11.18 10.92
CA TRP A 82 -0.40 11.36 11.33
C TRP A 82 -0.80 10.37 12.42
N LEU A 83 -0.40 9.10 12.30
CA LEU A 83 -0.67 8.09 13.32
C LEU A 83 0.00 8.44 14.65
N GLY A 84 1.21 9.00 14.61
CA GLY A 84 1.88 9.51 15.80
C GLY A 84 1.10 10.64 16.46
N GLU A 85 0.51 11.53 15.67
CA GLU A 85 -0.35 12.61 16.17
C GLU A 85 -1.61 12.08 16.83
N GLN A 86 -2.06 10.87 16.44
CA GLN A 86 -3.19 10.19 17.10
C GLN A 86 -2.78 9.44 18.38
N GLY A 87 -1.54 9.58 18.81
CA GLY A 87 -1.04 8.93 20.00
C GLY A 87 -0.55 7.51 19.82
N ILE A 88 -0.33 7.08 18.58
CA ILE A 88 0.11 5.72 18.27
C ILE A 88 1.62 5.71 18.04
N ASN A 89 2.33 4.86 18.78
CA ASN A 89 3.76 4.64 18.54
C ASN A 89 3.92 3.75 17.30
N PHE A 90 4.01 4.37 16.13
CA PHE A 90 3.85 3.72 14.84
C PHE A 90 5.13 3.72 14.02
N ALA A 91 5.37 2.62 13.30
CA ALA A 91 6.39 2.56 12.25
C ALA A 91 6.00 1.55 11.18
N TRP A 92 6.23 1.90 9.93
CA TRP A 92 6.14 0.96 8.81
C TRP A 92 7.39 0.10 8.71
N GLN A 93 7.30 -1.07 8.04
CA GLN A 93 8.50 -1.80 7.61
C GLN A 93 9.35 -0.89 6.71
N GLU A 94 10.64 -1.17 6.59
CA GLU A 94 11.51 -0.33 5.75
C GLU A 94 11.21 -0.49 4.26
N GLY A 95 10.91 -1.70 3.82
CA GLY A 95 10.65 -2.00 2.42
C GLY A 95 9.18 -1.93 2.05
N TYR A 96 8.90 -2.35 0.83
CA TYR A 96 7.55 -2.50 0.28
C TYR A 96 7.60 -3.44 -0.90
N ALA A 97 6.44 -3.95 -1.31
CA ALA A 97 6.30 -4.64 -2.59
C ALA A 97 5.45 -3.77 -3.53
N ALA A 98 5.70 -3.89 -4.82
CA ALA A 98 4.93 -3.16 -5.82
C ALA A 98 4.78 -4.03 -7.07
N PHE A 99 3.60 -4.03 -7.65
CA PHE A 99 3.24 -4.84 -8.80
C PHE A 99 2.53 -3.99 -9.83
N SER A 100 2.88 -4.17 -11.11
CA SER A 100 2.15 -3.52 -12.19
C SER A 100 0.75 -4.14 -12.32
N VAL A 101 -0.21 -3.31 -12.71
CA VAL A 101 -1.60 -3.73 -12.90
C VAL A 101 -2.03 -3.32 -14.31
N SER A 102 -2.59 -4.24 -15.07
CA SER A 102 -3.17 -3.91 -16.36
C SER A 102 -4.54 -3.26 -16.17
N ALA A 103 -4.94 -2.42 -17.12
CA ALA A 103 -6.26 -1.78 -17.07
C ALA A 103 -7.38 -2.80 -17.02
N SER A 104 -7.22 -3.97 -17.66
CA SER A 104 -8.22 -5.04 -17.65
C SER A 104 -8.38 -5.70 -16.28
N GLN A 105 -7.39 -5.59 -15.39
CA GLN A 105 -7.43 -6.18 -14.05
C GLN A 105 -7.79 -5.16 -12.96
N LEU A 106 -8.02 -3.92 -13.33
CA LEU A 106 -8.25 -2.84 -12.37
C LEU A 106 -9.38 -3.16 -11.39
N SER A 107 -10.54 -3.56 -11.90
CA SER A 107 -11.70 -3.82 -11.03
C SER A 107 -11.46 -4.99 -10.08
N SER A 108 -10.78 -6.05 -10.53
CA SER A 108 -10.50 -7.19 -9.65
C SER A 108 -9.47 -6.85 -8.57
N VAL A 109 -8.47 -6.03 -8.88
CA VAL A 109 -7.50 -5.57 -7.88
C VAL A 109 -8.17 -4.65 -6.86
N ARG A 110 -9.04 -3.74 -7.31
CA ARG A 110 -9.80 -2.89 -6.39
C ARG A 110 -10.66 -3.71 -5.43
N ALA A 111 -11.37 -4.71 -5.93
CA ALA A 111 -12.17 -5.60 -5.09
C ALA A 111 -11.30 -6.37 -4.09
N TYR A 112 -10.13 -6.84 -4.53
CA TYR A 112 -9.18 -7.52 -3.65
C TYR A 112 -8.75 -6.61 -2.50
N ILE A 113 -8.43 -5.35 -2.78
CA ILE A 113 -8.01 -4.39 -1.75
C ILE A 113 -9.16 -4.08 -0.79
N GLN A 114 -10.38 -3.92 -1.30
CA GLN A 114 -11.56 -3.65 -0.48
C GLN A 114 -11.89 -4.79 0.49
N ASN A 115 -11.55 -6.02 0.13
CA ASN A 115 -11.91 -7.22 0.88
C ASN A 115 -10.79 -7.76 1.78
N GLN A 116 -9.85 -6.92 2.18
CA GLN A 116 -8.69 -7.34 2.97
C GLN A 116 -9.06 -8.02 4.29
N ALA A 117 -10.06 -7.51 5.00
CA ALA A 117 -10.49 -8.11 6.27
C ALA A 117 -10.96 -9.57 6.08
N ALA A 118 -11.70 -9.85 5.01
CA ALA A 118 -12.15 -11.21 4.69
C ALA A 118 -11.00 -12.13 4.30
N HIS A 119 -10.03 -11.63 3.53
CA HIS A 119 -8.84 -12.39 3.17
C HIS A 119 -8.04 -12.81 4.39
N HIS A 120 -7.90 -11.92 5.36
CA HIS A 120 -7.07 -12.15 6.54
C HIS A 120 -7.76 -12.99 7.62
N GLN A 121 -8.98 -13.40 7.42
CA GLN A 121 -9.58 -14.48 8.20
C GLN A 121 -9.05 -15.86 7.79
N ARG A 122 -8.47 -15.97 6.59
CA ARG A 122 -7.99 -17.24 6.01
C ARG A 122 -6.47 -17.32 5.91
N ARG A 123 -5.80 -16.17 5.87
CA ARG A 123 -4.37 -16.07 5.57
C ARG A 123 -3.79 -14.86 6.27
N ASN A 124 -2.65 -15.03 6.94
CA ASN A 124 -1.98 -13.89 7.57
C ASN A 124 -1.23 -13.05 6.53
N PHE A 125 -0.75 -11.87 6.95
CA PHE A 125 -0.10 -10.94 6.04
C PHE A 125 1.19 -11.50 5.45
N GLU A 126 2.01 -12.20 6.23
CA GLU A 126 3.25 -12.80 5.72
C GLU A 126 2.96 -13.78 4.59
N GLU A 127 1.98 -14.66 4.76
CA GLU A 127 1.57 -15.61 3.74
C GLU A 127 1.08 -14.90 2.48
N GLU A 128 0.27 -13.86 2.65
CA GLU A 128 -0.23 -13.06 1.53
C GLU A 128 0.91 -12.38 0.78
N PHE A 129 1.83 -11.74 1.50
CA PHE A 129 2.95 -11.00 0.92
C PHE A 129 3.83 -11.93 0.09
N ILE A 130 4.18 -13.08 0.63
CA ILE A 130 4.98 -14.09 -0.09
C ILE A 130 4.23 -14.62 -1.31
N ALA A 131 2.93 -14.88 -1.20
CA ALA A 131 2.12 -15.35 -2.32
C ALA A 131 2.09 -14.34 -3.47
N LEU A 132 1.98 -13.05 -3.15
CA LEU A 132 2.02 -11.98 -4.16
C LEU A 132 3.38 -11.90 -4.85
N LEU A 133 4.47 -12.02 -4.11
CA LEU A 133 5.81 -12.02 -4.68
C LEU A 133 6.02 -13.21 -5.63
N ARG A 134 5.62 -14.40 -5.22
CA ARG A 134 5.72 -15.60 -6.04
C ARG A 134 4.88 -15.51 -7.30
N LYS A 135 3.65 -15.06 -7.19
CA LYS A 135 2.75 -14.90 -8.33
C LYS A 135 3.31 -13.93 -9.36
N SER A 136 4.00 -12.89 -8.91
CA SER A 136 4.57 -11.84 -9.76
C SER A 136 5.99 -12.15 -10.21
N GLY A 137 6.56 -13.30 -9.84
CA GLY A 137 7.89 -13.70 -10.24
C GLY A 137 9.01 -12.88 -9.61
N VAL A 138 8.76 -12.29 -8.45
CA VAL A 138 9.76 -11.46 -7.75
C VAL A 138 10.57 -12.34 -6.81
N ALA A 139 11.89 -12.32 -6.97
CA ALA A 139 12.81 -13.01 -6.06
C ALA A 139 12.87 -12.29 -4.72
N TYR A 140 12.95 -13.04 -3.63
CA TYR A 140 13.03 -12.48 -2.30
C TYR A 140 13.91 -13.35 -1.40
N ASP A 141 14.49 -12.75 -0.36
CA ASP A 141 15.22 -13.48 0.68
C ASP A 141 14.24 -13.75 1.83
N PRO A 142 13.93 -15.03 2.14
CA PRO A 142 13.00 -15.36 3.24
C PRO A 142 13.36 -14.73 4.57
N LYS A 143 14.65 -14.48 4.81
CA LYS A 143 15.13 -13.90 6.06
C LYS A 143 14.74 -12.42 6.20
N TYR A 144 14.64 -11.68 5.09
CA TYR A 144 14.44 -10.23 5.10
C TYR A 144 13.17 -9.77 4.40
N VAL A 145 12.29 -10.70 4.03
CA VAL A 145 11.14 -10.39 3.16
C VAL A 145 10.20 -9.33 3.76
N LEU A 146 10.10 -9.24 5.07
CA LEU A 146 9.25 -8.26 5.74
C LEU A 146 10.05 -7.21 6.54
N GLY A 147 11.32 -7.15 6.26
CA GLY A 147 12.21 -6.17 6.87
C GLY A 147 12.12 -4.77 6.33
#